data_f7f687b421c0bf0ae1cbfa5707d18e7c
#
_entry.id   f7f687b421c0bf0ae1cbfa5707d18e7c
#
_cell.length_a   1.000
_cell.length_b   1.000
_cell.length_c   1.000
_cell.angle_alpha   90.00
_cell.angle_beta   90.00
_cell.angle_gamma   90.00
#
_symmetry.space_group_name_H-M   'P 1'
#
loop_
_entity.id
_entity.type
_entity.pdbx_description
1 polymer ?
#
loop_
_entity_poly.entity_id
_entity_poly.type
_entity_poly.pdbx_seq_one_letter_code
_entity_poly.pdbx_strand_id
1 'polypeptide(L)'
;MKDYRSNCQKKIYLSPCSIDSLISWLLILLLFSACGGATKPHIADNPTSQRFRDATRLFPIEKLSVSHASFLSANQDNFSDLAVLNKTKSELYILINQGKKGFLKKQAGQWTQNNKEEINFFATADLNRDGGDDLVLILGGRKNPKTRILFNNKKSYFYSKEKEEIYPLTPGIENVIPIDLDGDGDKDLFYFGSNVKTSSRKSFQTMILTNKGDGRFEDLTALLMPSLPSGIRDASFADYDGDGVVDIFLVYSKGQNRLLLNNGVGRFTDLTASRMPSILDDSLHADWADFDQDGDNDLLVVNRSIKKIYRGYPEETNYFLENTGGGNFKKRSHKILPHFPASKVYLLDGNGDTLPDALILTSKGVYYLQGRGRWDFSDETRRRLPRSRQFDQMTFGDIDRDQFLDLFAWSGQSSRLWLNRFD
;
A
#
# COMPACT_ATOMS: atom_id res chain seq x y z
N MET A 1 44.11 -7.70 20.64
CA MET A 1 43.31 -8.85 20.19
C MET A 1 42.39 -9.23 21.32
N LYS A 2 41.18 -8.73 21.30
CA LYS A 2 40.07 -9.16 22.15
C LYS A 2 38.78 -9.06 21.32
N ASP A 3 38.05 -10.14 21.38
CA ASP A 3 36.83 -10.44 20.65
C ASP A 3 35.77 -9.35 20.72
N TYR A 4 35.28 -8.96 19.55
CA TYR A 4 33.94 -8.36 19.33
C TYR A 4 33.12 -9.32 18.48
N ARG A 5 32.61 -10.36 19.12
CA ARG A 5 31.49 -11.17 18.59
C ARG A 5 30.44 -11.26 19.68
N SER A 6 29.51 -10.35 19.70
CA SER A 6 28.16 -10.62 20.26
C SER A 6 27.20 -9.48 19.89
N ASN A 7 26.04 -9.87 19.53
CA ASN A 7 24.82 -9.09 19.29
C ASN A 7 24.53 -8.68 17.84
N CYS A 8 24.18 -9.67 17.04
CA CYS A 8 23.26 -9.45 15.91
C CYS A 8 22.10 -10.45 16.05
N GLN A 9 21.19 -10.20 16.99
CA GLN A 9 19.88 -10.83 17.05
C GLN A 9 18.83 -9.72 17.27
N LYS A 10 18.58 -8.91 16.24
CA LYS A 10 17.28 -8.27 16.10
C LYS A 10 16.50 -9.09 15.08
N LYS A 11 15.66 -10.00 15.54
CA LYS A 11 14.59 -10.58 14.76
C LYS A 11 13.63 -9.44 14.39
N ILE A 12 13.75 -8.92 13.20
CA ILE A 12 12.73 -8.04 12.64
C ILE A 12 11.62 -8.97 12.16
N TYR A 13 10.54 -9.05 12.92
CA TYR A 13 9.31 -9.67 12.48
C TYR A 13 8.62 -8.70 11.52
N LEU A 14 8.75 -8.96 10.23
CA LEU A 14 7.92 -8.31 9.23
C LEU A 14 6.53 -8.91 9.34
N SER A 15 5.56 -8.16 9.81
CA SER A 15 4.15 -8.54 9.68
C SER A 15 3.81 -8.48 8.18
N PRO A 16 3.25 -9.55 7.59
CA PRO A 16 2.92 -9.58 6.18
C PRO A 16 1.59 -8.88 5.94
N CYS A 17 1.45 -7.61 6.35
CA CYS A 17 0.14 -6.99 6.24
C CYS A 17 0.17 -5.53 5.91
N SER A 18 -0.56 -5.23 4.86
CA SER A 18 -1.13 -3.94 4.52
C SER A 18 -0.15 -2.78 4.36
N ILE A 19 0.87 -2.98 3.59
CA ILE A 19 1.47 -1.87 2.87
C ILE A 19 1.14 -2.12 1.42
N ASP A 20 0.12 -1.47 0.92
CA ASP A 20 -0.03 -1.25 -0.50
C ASP A 20 1.15 -0.37 -0.90
N SER A 21 2.25 -0.98 -1.23
CA SER A 21 3.52 -0.47 -1.78
C SER A 21 4.77 -0.53 -0.89
N LEU A 22 5.78 -1.17 -1.37
CA LEU A 22 7.21 -0.84 -1.45
C LEU A 22 8.17 -0.88 -0.26
N ILE A 23 7.81 -0.75 0.97
CA ILE A 23 8.77 -0.93 2.09
C ILE A 23 9.24 -2.39 2.21
N SER A 24 8.48 -3.33 1.66
CA SER A 24 8.89 -4.74 1.60
C SER A 24 10.13 -5.01 0.74
N TRP A 25 10.41 -4.20 -0.29
CA TRP A 25 11.52 -4.44 -1.21
C TRP A 25 12.87 -4.01 -0.67
N LEU A 26 12.98 -2.85 -0.05
CA LEU A 26 14.25 -2.36 0.50
C LEU A 26 14.73 -3.22 1.68
N LEU A 27 13.81 -3.72 2.52
CA LEU A 27 14.16 -4.59 3.65
C LEU A 27 14.54 -6.01 3.23
N ILE A 28 13.99 -6.54 2.13
CA ILE A 28 14.37 -7.86 1.60
C ILE A 28 15.77 -7.82 0.99
N LEU A 29 16.14 -6.77 0.27
CA LEU A 29 17.49 -6.63 -0.33
C LEU A 29 18.59 -6.42 0.71
N LEU A 30 18.34 -5.68 1.79
CA LEU A 30 19.32 -5.46 2.87
C LEU A 30 19.54 -6.69 3.78
N LEU A 31 18.59 -7.62 3.86
CA LEU A 31 18.72 -8.84 4.68
C LEU A 31 19.55 -9.93 4.00
N PHE A 32 19.69 -9.94 2.68
CA PHE A 32 20.46 -10.96 1.98
C PHE A 32 21.96 -10.69 1.90
N SER A 33 22.43 -9.48 2.19
CA SER A 33 23.87 -9.17 2.16
C SER A 33 24.63 -9.41 3.46
N ALA A 34 23.94 -9.66 4.59
CA ALA A 34 24.57 -9.65 5.92
C ALA A 34 24.67 -11.00 6.65
N CYS A 35 24.05 -12.09 6.18
CA CYS A 35 24.14 -13.40 6.84
C CYS A 35 24.45 -14.53 5.87
N GLY A 36 25.70 -14.97 5.86
CA GLY A 36 26.10 -16.23 5.23
C GLY A 36 25.45 -17.42 5.94
N GLY A 37 24.49 -18.10 5.27
CA GLY A 37 23.88 -19.34 5.74
C GLY A 37 22.35 -19.46 5.56
N ALA A 38 21.66 -18.45 5.03
CA ALA A 38 20.27 -18.63 4.62
C ALA A 38 20.22 -19.45 3.32
N THR A 39 19.43 -20.50 3.30
CA THR A 39 19.07 -21.20 2.07
C THR A 39 18.56 -20.15 1.09
N LYS A 40 19.20 -20.04 -0.08
CA LYS A 40 18.72 -19.17 -1.16
C LYS A 40 17.24 -19.45 -1.36
N PRO A 41 16.38 -18.41 -1.54
CA PRO A 41 15.03 -18.66 -2.01
C PRO A 41 15.16 -19.55 -3.26
N HIS A 42 14.31 -20.53 -3.36
CA HIS A 42 14.30 -21.47 -4.49
C HIS A 42 13.99 -20.64 -5.74
N ILE A 43 15.06 -20.19 -6.42
CA ILE A 43 14.91 -19.59 -7.75
C ILE A 43 14.38 -20.73 -8.60
N ALA A 44 13.17 -20.59 -9.07
CA ALA A 44 12.57 -21.60 -9.93
C ALA A 44 13.48 -21.79 -11.15
N ASP A 45 13.89 -23.02 -11.37
CA ASP A 45 14.71 -23.39 -12.55
C ASP A 45 14.03 -23.03 -13.88
N ASN A 46 12.74 -22.68 -13.81
CA ASN A 46 11.94 -22.21 -14.93
C ASN A 46 10.93 -21.14 -14.52
N PRO A 47 11.30 -19.85 -14.51
CA PRO A 47 10.39 -18.76 -14.16
C PRO A 47 9.18 -18.64 -15.11
N THR A 48 9.15 -19.44 -16.18
CA THR A 48 8.07 -19.42 -17.15
C THR A 48 6.84 -20.24 -16.76
N SER A 49 6.91 -21.06 -15.71
CA SER A 49 5.81 -21.93 -15.29
C SER A 49 4.90 -21.31 -14.22
N GLN A 50 5.37 -20.27 -13.52
CA GLN A 50 4.61 -19.63 -12.45
C GLN A 50 3.44 -18.80 -12.99
N ARG A 51 2.25 -18.94 -12.40
CA ARG A 51 1.04 -18.20 -12.77
C ARG A 51 0.03 -18.11 -11.62
N PHE A 52 -0.80 -17.10 -11.67
CA PHE A 52 -1.92 -16.96 -10.77
C PHE A 52 -3.06 -17.92 -11.13
N ARG A 53 -3.57 -18.66 -10.15
CA ARG A 53 -4.67 -19.61 -10.28
C ARG A 53 -5.87 -19.19 -9.45
N ASP A 54 -7.06 -19.26 -10.01
CA ASP A 54 -8.29 -18.91 -9.29
C ASP A 54 -8.56 -19.91 -8.17
N ALA A 55 -8.53 -19.42 -6.94
CA ALA A 55 -8.82 -20.15 -5.71
C ALA A 55 -10.03 -19.56 -4.97
N THR A 56 -10.87 -18.78 -5.62
CA THR A 56 -12.03 -18.08 -5.03
C THR A 56 -12.97 -19.02 -4.28
N ARG A 57 -13.02 -20.31 -4.62
CA ARG A 57 -13.78 -21.35 -3.89
C ARG A 57 -13.37 -21.52 -2.43
N LEU A 58 -12.17 -21.13 -2.06
CA LEU A 58 -11.69 -21.17 -0.66
C LEU A 58 -12.26 -20.02 0.16
N PHE A 59 -12.96 -19.10 -0.47
CA PHE A 59 -13.40 -17.86 0.11
C PHE A 59 -14.90 -17.90 0.45
N PRO A 60 -15.29 -17.70 1.71
CA PRO A 60 -16.68 -17.93 2.16
C PRO A 60 -17.65 -16.79 1.79
N ILE A 61 -17.23 -15.81 0.98
CA ILE A 61 -17.99 -14.58 0.76
C ILE A 61 -18.14 -14.19 -0.73
N GLU A 62 -18.40 -15.18 -1.59
CA GLU A 62 -18.55 -14.98 -3.05
C GLU A 62 -19.55 -13.89 -3.48
N LYS A 63 -20.47 -13.49 -2.61
CA LYS A 63 -21.53 -12.50 -2.90
C LYS A 63 -21.38 -11.17 -2.14
N LEU A 64 -20.26 -10.92 -1.45
CA LEU A 64 -20.06 -9.64 -0.78
C LEU A 64 -19.63 -8.55 -1.77
N SER A 65 -20.27 -7.40 -1.63
CA SER A 65 -19.82 -6.16 -2.27
C SER A 65 -18.68 -5.59 -1.42
N VAL A 66 -17.45 -5.92 -1.79
CA VAL A 66 -16.24 -5.48 -1.07
C VAL A 66 -15.94 -4.03 -1.43
N SER A 67 -15.81 -3.17 -0.43
CA SER A 67 -15.34 -1.80 -0.60
C SER A 67 -13.84 -1.66 -0.32
N HIS A 68 -13.33 -2.40 0.65
CA HIS A 68 -11.93 -2.42 1.01
C HIS A 68 -11.55 -3.78 1.62
N ALA A 69 -10.31 -4.19 1.42
CA ALA A 69 -9.75 -5.39 2.02
C ALA A 69 -8.26 -5.20 2.29
N SER A 70 -7.76 -5.84 3.35
CA SER A 70 -6.34 -5.83 3.71
C SER A 70 -5.98 -7.14 4.39
N PHE A 71 -4.81 -7.69 4.08
CA PHE A 71 -4.25 -8.79 4.83
C PHE A 71 -3.80 -8.34 6.22
N LEU A 72 -3.82 -9.25 7.19
CA LEU A 72 -3.41 -8.99 8.56
C LEU A 72 -3.02 -10.28 9.29
N SER A 73 -2.27 -10.13 10.38
CA SER A 73 -2.01 -11.20 11.35
C SER A 73 -3.00 -11.08 12.51
N ALA A 74 -4.14 -11.81 12.43
CA ALA A 74 -5.20 -11.67 13.41
C ALA A 74 -5.04 -12.60 14.61
N ASN A 75 -4.31 -13.73 14.51
CA ASN A 75 -4.34 -14.80 15.51
C ASN A 75 -3.00 -15.51 15.77
N GLN A 76 -1.88 -14.99 15.32
CA GLN A 76 -0.53 -15.55 15.54
C GLN A 76 -0.30 -16.99 15.03
N ASP A 77 -1.11 -17.49 14.10
CA ASP A 77 -0.92 -18.83 13.52
C ASP A 77 0.02 -18.85 12.31
N ASN A 78 0.64 -17.69 12.01
CA ASN A 78 1.53 -17.42 10.88
C ASN A 78 0.87 -17.56 9.48
N PHE A 79 -0.44 -17.70 9.37
CA PHE A 79 -1.15 -17.53 8.10
C PHE A 79 -1.59 -16.08 7.94
N SER A 80 -1.53 -15.59 6.71
CA SER A 80 -2.13 -14.30 6.39
C SER A 80 -3.64 -14.40 6.43
N ASP A 81 -4.26 -13.71 7.38
CA ASP A 81 -5.71 -13.54 7.48
C ASP A 81 -6.14 -12.36 6.59
N LEU A 82 -7.45 -12.16 6.39
CA LEU A 82 -7.95 -11.07 5.57
C LEU A 82 -9.07 -10.30 6.27
N ALA A 83 -8.92 -9.00 6.43
CA ALA A 83 -10.01 -8.10 6.80
C ALA A 83 -10.76 -7.65 5.54
N VAL A 84 -12.09 -7.62 5.59
CA VAL A 84 -12.94 -7.25 4.46
C VAL A 84 -14.09 -6.37 4.91
N LEU A 85 -14.18 -5.17 4.32
CA LEU A 85 -15.29 -4.24 4.54
C LEU A 85 -16.37 -4.42 3.48
N ASN A 86 -17.56 -4.77 3.93
CA ASN A 86 -18.75 -4.85 3.07
C ASN A 86 -19.40 -3.46 2.91
N LYS A 87 -19.42 -2.95 1.68
CA LYS A 87 -19.93 -1.62 1.37
C LYS A 87 -21.42 -1.45 1.66
N THR A 88 -22.22 -2.48 1.42
CA THR A 88 -23.70 -2.35 1.50
C THR A 88 -24.21 -2.32 2.92
N LYS A 89 -23.46 -2.84 3.88
CA LYS A 89 -23.86 -2.97 5.28
C LYS A 89 -22.91 -2.29 6.26
N SER A 90 -21.80 -1.70 5.78
CA SER A 90 -20.72 -1.16 6.61
C SER A 90 -20.22 -2.16 7.67
N GLU A 91 -20.19 -3.43 7.30
CA GLU A 91 -19.77 -4.53 8.15
C GLU A 91 -18.32 -4.91 7.86
N LEU A 92 -17.50 -4.95 8.89
CA LEU A 92 -16.12 -5.41 8.82
C LEU A 92 -16.04 -6.87 9.28
N TYR A 93 -15.52 -7.72 8.41
CA TYR A 93 -15.30 -9.14 8.67
C TYR A 93 -13.82 -9.45 8.73
N ILE A 94 -13.43 -10.35 9.62
CA ILE A 94 -12.11 -10.95 9.65
C ILE A 94 -12.26 -12.38 9.14
N LEU A 95 -11.54 -12.70 8.10
CA LEU A 95 -11.50 -14.02 7.51
C LEU A 95 -10.22 -14.70 7.98
N ILE A 96 -10.37 -15.66 8.89
CA ILE A 96 -9.26 -16.39 9.46
C ILE A 96 -8.84 -17.51 8.51
N ASN A 97 -7.62 -17.45 8.07
CA ASN A 97 -7.04 -18.46 7.18
C ASN A 97 -6.75 -19.75 7.95
N GLN A 98 -7.32 -20.85 7.51
CA GLN A 98 -7.13 -22.18 8.08
C GLN A 98 -6.31 -23.11 7.15
N GLY A 99 -5.50 -22.51 6.29
CA GLY A 99 -4.70 -23.20 5.27
C GLY A 99 -5.58 -23.95 4.28
N LYS A 100 -5.35 -25.24 4.12
CA LYS A 100 -6.09 -26.09 3.16
C LYS A 100 -7.61 -26.14 3.40
N LYS A 101 -8.09 -25.76 4.58
CA LYS A 101 -9.53 -25.72 4.92
C LYS A 101 -10.20 -24.43 4.42
N GLY A 102 -9.44 -23.47 3.88
CA GLY A 102 -9.93 -22.17 3.45
C GLY A 102 -10.10 -21.21 4.61
N PHE A 103 -11.01 -20.26 4.47
CA PHE A 103 -11.19 -19.16 5.43
C PHE A 103 -12.43 -19.36 6.31
N LEU A 104 -12.28 -19.10 7.61
CA LEU A 104 -13.37 -19.01 8.57
C LEU A 104 -13.77 -17.54 8.74
N LYS A 105 -15.03 -17.21 8.45
CA LYS A 105 -15.55 -15.85 8.62
C LYS A 105 -15.87 -15.57 10.09
N LYS A 106 -15.31 -14.47 10.63
CA LYS A 106 -15.65 -13.92 11.95
C LYS A 106 -16.04 -12.44 11.80
N GLN A 107 -16.81 -11.92 12.73
CA GLN A 107 -16.99 -10.48 12.87
C GLN A 107 -15.82 -9.89 13.67
N ALA A 108 -15.45 -8.62 13.36
CA ALA A 108 -14.34 -7.94 14.00
C ALA A 108 -14.62 -7.50 15.46
N GLY A 109 -15.39 -8.29 16.24
CA GLY A 109 -15.68 -8.05 17.65
C GLY A 109 -17.01 -7.36 17.92
N GLN A 110 -17.32 -7.14 19.23
CA GLN A 110 -18.60 -6.57 19.68
C GLN A 110 -18.84 -5.13 19.22
N TRP A 111 -17.77 -4.39 18.94
CA TRP A 111 -17.89 -2.99 18.52
C TRP A 111 -18.64 -2.87 17.18
N THR A 112 -18.38 -3.77 16.22
CA THR A 112 -19.06 -3.76 14.93
C THR A 112 -20.53 -4.16 15.00
N GLN A 113 -20.94 -4.86 16.08
CA GLN A 113 -22.33 -5.29 16.26
C GLN A 113 -23.22 -4.17 16.84
N ASN A 114 -22.65 -3.31 17.68
CA ASN A 114 -23.40 -2.32 18.45
C ASN A 114 -23.33 -0.88 17.89
N ASN A 115 -22.45 -0.64 16.92
CA ASN A 115 -22.22 0.69 16.39
C ASN A 115 -22.88 0.86 15.02
N LYS A 116 -23.77 1.85 14.90
CA LYS A 116 -24.44 2.22 13.64
C LYS A 116 -23.62 3.20 12.79
N GLU A 117 -22.37 3.47 13.18
CA GLU A 117 -21.50 4.39 12.44
C GLU A 117 -20.98 3.73 11.17
N GLU A 118 -21.05 4.46 10.08
CA GLU A 118 -20.54 4.01 8.79
C GLU A 118 -19.01 3.93 8.83
N ILE A 119 -18.45 2.76 8.46
CA ILE A 119 -17.04 2.57 8.24
C ILE A 119 -16.75 2.94 6.78
N ASN A 120 -15.93 3.96 6.56
CA ASN A 120 -15.57 4.40 5.21
C ASN A 120 -14.32 3.73 4.69
N PHE A 121 -13.36 3.49 5.58
CA PHE A 121 -12.06 2.91 5.27
C PHE A 121 -11.48 2.24 6.52
N PHE A 122 -10.53 1.34 6.34
CA PHE A 122 -9.71 0.81 7.44
C PHE A 122 -8.29 0.51 6.94
N ALA A 123 -7.34 0.53 7.85
CA ALA A 123 -6.00 0.01 7.66
C ALA A 123 -5.64 -0.95 8.80
N THR A 124 -4.62 -1.76 8.57
CA THR A 124 -4.13 -2.74 9.54
C THR A 124 -2.64 -2.52 9.81
N ALA A 125 -2.22 -2.57 11.05
CA ALA A 125 -0.82 -2.56 11.46
C ALA A 125 -0.70 -2.94 12.95
N ASP A 126 0.45 -3.46 13.36
CA ASP A 126 0.81 -3.60 14.77
C ASP A 126 1.19 -2.21 15.32
N LEU A 127 0.24 -1.56 16.01
CA LEU A 127 0.39 -0.19 16.51
C LEU A 127 0.96 -0.13 17.94
N ASN A 128 1.00 -1.26 18.63
CA ASN A 128 1.43 -1.34 20.02
C ASN A 128 2.62 -2.29 20.22
N ARG A 129 3.25 -2.76 19.12
CA ARG A 129 4.40 -3.67 19.07
C ARG A 129 4.17 -4.99 19.81
N ASP A 130 2.94 -5.47 19.81
CA ASP A 130 2.62 -6.72 20.49
C ASP A 130 2.67 -7.95 19.56
N GLY A 131 2.87 -7.74 18.25
CA GLY A 131 2.98 -8.77 17.21
C GLY A 131 1.64 -9.20 16.63
N GLY A 132 0.53 -8.53 16.96
CA GLY A 132 -0.77 -8.70 16.34
C GLY A 132 -1.18 -7.43 15.60
N ASP A 133 -1.66 -7.54 14.37
CA ASP A 133 -2.13 -6.35 13.65
C ASP A 133 -3.44 -5.82 14.26
N ASP A 134 -3.46 -4.52 14.49
CA ASP A 134 -4.58 -3.75 14.98
C ASP A 134 -5.38 -3.16 13.79
N LEU A 135 -6.53 -2.54 14.06
CA LEU A 135 -7.37 -1.92 13.06
C LEU A 135 -7.48 -0.41 13.30
N VAL A 136 -7.19 0.37 12.28
CA VAL A 136 -7.45 1.81 12.22
C VAL A 136 -8.68 2.02 11.37
N LEU A 137 -9.78 2.51 11.93
CA LEU A 137 -11.04 2.74 11.22
C LEU A 137 -11.24 4.22 10.94
N ILE A 138 -11.62 4.58 9.72
CA ILE A 138 -12.17 5.90 9.41
C ILE A 138 -13.69 5.80 9.41
N LEU A 139 -14.32 6.54 10.32
CA LEU A 139 -15.76 6.53 10.60
C LEU A 139 -16.41 7.84 10.23
N GLY A 140 -17.73 7.81 10.00
CA GLY A 140 -18.53 9.00 9.74
C GLY A 140 -18.43 9.45 8.28
N GLY A 141 -19.21 10.43 7.89
CA GLY A 141 -19.19 10.96 6.53
C GLY A 141 -18.04 11.96 6.31
N ARG A 142 -17.77 12.31 5.03
CA ARG A 142 -16.74 13.27 4.59
C ARG A 142 -16.71 14.61 5.33
N LYS A 143 -17.82 15.04 5.93
CA LYS A 143 -17.92 16.32 6.62
C LYS A 143 -17.39 16.27 8.05
N ASN A 144 -17.55 15.15 8.73
CA ASN A 144 -17.16 14.95 10.12
C ASN A 144 -16.48 13.57 10.28
N PRO A 145 -15.38 13.33 9.58
CA PRO A 145 -14.67 12.08 9.72
C PRO A 145 -13.99 12.01 11.09
N LYS A 146 -13.87 10.81 11.60
CA LYS A 146 -13.09 10.52 12.81
C LYS A 146 -12.40 9.18 12.65
N THR A 147 -11.29 9.00 13.31
CA THR A 147 -10.63 7.70 13.38
C THR A 147 -10.91 7.01 14.70
N ARG A 148 -10.97 5.70 14.67
CA ARG A 148 -10.99 4.84 15.84
C ARG A 148 -9.99 3.72 15.69
N ILE A 149 -9.27 3.42 16.76
CA ILE A 149 -8.31 2.34 16.81
C ILE A 149 -8.92 1.18 17.59
N LEU A 150 -8.81 -0.04 17.05
CA LEU A 150 -9.21 -1.26 17.70
C LEU A 150 -7.99 -2.17 17.83
N PHE A 151 -7.60 -2.48 19.04
CA PHE A 151 -6.48 -3.34 19.35
C PHE A 151 -6.87 -4.82 19.24
N ASN A 152 -5.96 -5.61 18.70
CA ASN A 152 -6.12 -7.04 18.56
C ASN A 152 -5.63 -7.77 19.83
N ASN A 153 -6.42 -8.69 20.35
CA ASN A 153 -6.00 -9.54 21.45
C ASN A 153 -5.21 -10.80 21.02
N LYS A 154 -4.73 -10.85 19.77
CA LYS A 154 -4.00 -11.98 19.14
C LYS A 154 -4.82 -13.27 19.02
N LYS A 155 -6.13 -13.19 19.20
CA LYS A 155 -7.09 -14.30 19.05
C LYS A 155 -8.23 -13.93 18.10
N SER A 156 -7.95 -13.02 17.19
CA SER A 156 -8.92 -12.46 16.22
C SER A 156 -10.09 -11.73 16.86
N TYR A 157 -9.87 -11.13 18.03
CA TYR A 157 -10.86 -10.27 18.69
C TYR A 157 -10.30 -8.87 18.86
N PHE A 158 -11.01 -7.91 18.31
CA PHE A 158 -10.63 -6.49 18.29
C PHE A 158 -11.46 -5.71 19.30
N TYR A 159 -10.78 -4.86 20.09
CA TYR A 159 -11.39 -4.09 21.17
C TYR A 159 -10.82 -2.67 21.21
N SER A 160 -11.61 -1.73 21.72
CA SER A 160 -11.15 -0.38 22.06
C SER A 160 -10.78 -0.34 23.53
N LYS A 161 -9.61 0.20 23.86
CA LYS A 161 -9.17 0.30 25.27
C LYS A 161 -10.03 1.28 26.05
N GLU A 162 -10.33 2.46 25.45
CA GLU A 162 -11.15 3.50 26.09
C GLU A 162 -11.83 4.45 25.08
N LYS A 163 -12.61 5.43 25.57
CA LYS A 163 -13.20 6.49 24.74
C LYS A 163 -12.18 7.43 24.10
N GLU A 164 -10.97 7.47 24.62
CA GLU A 164 -9.89 8.39 24.22
C GLU A 164 -9.24 8.03 22.88
N GLU A 165 -9.55 6.87 22.31
CA GLU A 165 -8.99 6.41 21.03
C GLU A 165 -9.80 6.86 19.81
N ILE A 166 -10.59 7.92 19.97
CA ILE A 166 -11.33 8.55 18.88
C ILE A 166 -10.72 9.92 18.63
N TYR A 167 -10.07 10.07 17.49
CA TYR A 167 -9.49 11.34 17.05
C TYR A 167 -10.37 11.96 15.97
N PRO A 168 -10.76 13.24 16.09
CA PRO A 168 -11.45 13.95 15.01
C PRO A 168 -10.48 14.14 13.86
N LEU A 169 -10.96 13.89 12.64
CA LEU A 169 -10.16 14.07 11.42
C LEU A 169 -10.62 15.36 10.71
N THR A 170 -9.70 15.94 9.95
CA THR A 170 -10.02 17.06 9.06
C THR A 170 -11.07 16.64 8.02
N PRO A 171 -12.10 17.47 7.74
CA PRO A 171 -13.08 17.16 6.69
C PRO A 171 -12.43 16.87 5.35
N GLY A 172 -12.85 15.78 4.71
CA GLY A 172 -12.32 15.32 3.43
C GLY A 172 -11.25 14.25 3.51
N ILE A 173 -10.77 13.91 4.71
CA ILE A 173 -9.89 12.74 4.90
C ILE A 173 -10.70 11.46 4.66
N GLU A 174 -10.14 10.57 3.85
CA GLU A 174 -10.78 9.33 3.40
C GLU A 174 -9.87 8.11 3.50
N ASN A 175 -8.56 8.30 3.64
CA ASN A 175 -7.57 7.24 3.67
C ASN A 175 -6.60 7.42 4.83
N VAL A 176 -6.01 6.31 5.27
CA VAL A 176 -4.94 6.27 6.27
C VAL A 176 -3.91 5.22 5.89
N ILE A 177 -2.64 5.54 6.06
CA ILE A 177 -1.51 4.62 5.89
C ILE A 177 -0.73 4.60 7.21
N PRO A 178 -0.66 3.44 7.88
CA PRO A 178 0.21 3.25 9.03
C PRO A 178 1.66 3.09 8.57
N ILE A 179 2.56 3.96 9.02
CA ILE A 179 3.95 4.00 8.58
C ILE A 179 4.82 4.68 9.63
N ASP A 180 6.05 4.22 9.80
CA ASP A 180 7.05 4.84 10.67
C ASP A 180 7.64 6.06 9.95
N LEU A 181 7.28 7.26 10.38
CA LEU A 181 7.67 8.51 9.73
C LEU A 181 8.87 9.19 10.41
N ASP A 182 9.13 8.90 11.69
CA ASP A 182 10.21 9.53 12.44
C ASP A 182 11.36 8.59 12.78
N GLY A 183 11.27 7.32 12.32
CA GLY A 183 12.34 6.34 12.45
C GLY A 183 12.48 5.73 13.85
N ASP A 184 11.48 5.90 14.73
CA ASP A 184 11.49 5.35 16.09
C ASP A 184 11.06 3.87 16.15
N GLY A 185 10.59 3.34 15.02
CA GLY A 185 10.14 1.97 14.82
C GLY A 185 8.66 1.75 15.16
N ASP A 186 7.93 2.75 15.62
CA ASP A 186 6.48 2.71 15.82
C ASP A 186 5.73 3.13 14.55
N LYS A 187 4.56 2.58 14.32
CA LYS A 187 3.76 2.99 13.17
C LYS A 187 2.94 4.23 13.52
N ASP A 188 3.27 5.34 12.85
CA ASP A 188 2.46 6.55 12.81
C ASP A 188 1.26 6.37 11.86
N LEU A 189 0.33 7.31 11.87
CA LEU A 189 -0.83 7.30 11.00
C LEU A 189 -0.82 8.53 10.08
N PHE A 190 -0.53 8.30 8.80
CA PHE A 190 -0.61 9.32 7.77
C PHE A 190 -1.98 9.31 7.11
N TYR A 191 -2.76 10.36 7.34
CA TYR A 191 -4.09 10.53 6.77
C TYR A 191 -4.06 11.47 5.57
N PHE A 192 -4.86 11.15 4.54
CA PHE A 192 -5.04 12.03 3.39
C PHE A 192 -6.42 11.88 2.76
N GLY A 193 -6.79 12.85 1.93
CA GLY A 193 -8.06 12.76 1.23
C GLY A 193 -8.33 13.90 0.26
N SER A 194 -9.46 13.78 -0.41
CA SER A 194 -9.88 14.71 -1.44
C SER A 194 -10.66 15.88 -0.85
N ASN A 195 -10.66 16.99 -1.57
CA ASN A 195 -11.24 18.27 -1.19
C ASN A 195 -12.73 18.19 -0.77
N VAL A 196 -13.03 18.58 0.45
CA VAL A 196 -14.36 19.12 0.79
C VAL A 196 -14.27 20.65 0.72
N LYS A 197 -15.11 21.29 -0.07
CA LYS A 197 -15.26 22.77 -0.04
C LYS A 197 -15.65 23.19 1.38
N THR A 198 -14.67 23.60 2.17
CA THR A 198 -14.89 24.20 3.47
C THR A 198 -14.75 25.71 3.35
N SER A 199 -15.52 26.45 4.12
CA SER A 199 -15.44 27.90 4.18
C SER A 199 -14.16 28.41 4.85
N SER A 200 -13.36 27.53 5.46
CA SER A 200 -12.11 27.91 6.13
C SER A 200 -10.91 27.73 5.19
N ARG A 201 -10.10 28.77 5.07
CA ARG A 201 -8.89 28.84 4.21
C ARG A 201 -7.72 27.95 4.66
N LYS A 202 -7.83 27.16 5.72
CA LYS A 202 -6.78 26.31 6.28
C LYS A 202 -7.31 24.92 6.63
N SER A 203 -7.83 24.16 5.67
CA SER A 203 -8.02 22.74 5.90
C SER A 203 -6.83 21.97 5.36
N PHE A 204 -6.05 21.36 6.22
CA PHE A 204 -5.06 20.37 5.81
C PHE A 204 -5.81 19.20 5.19
N GLN A 205 -5.34 18.71 4.05
CA GLN A 205 -5.87 17.49 3.41
C GLN A 205 -5.04 16.27 3.78
N THR A 206 -4.06 16.50 4.63
CA THR A 206 -3.24 15.49 5.28
C THR A 206 -3.30 15.72 6.77
N MET A 207 -3.14 14.64 7.53
CA MET A 207 -2.99 14.70 8.97
C MET A 207 -1.98 13.64 9.41
N ILE A 208 -1.11 13.96 10.35
CA ILE A 208 -0.16 13.02 10.93
C ILE A 208 -0.48 12.88 12.40
N LEU A 209 -0.83 11.65 12.79
CA LEU A 209 -0.90 11.25 14.18
C LEU A 209 0.34 10.42 14.50
N THR A 210 1.26 10.99 15.28
CA THR A 210 2.49 10.31 15.69
C THR A 210 2.23 9.37 16.86
N ASN A 211 2.69 8.13 16.75
CA ASN A 211 2.57 7.11 17.77
C ASN A 211 3.56 7.39 18.93
N LYS A 212 3.15 7.13 20.15
CA LYS A 212 3.99 7.25 21.35
C LYS A 212 4.54 5.92 21.85
N GLY A 213 4.49 4.87 21.00
CA GLY A 213 5.06 3.55 21.30
C GLY A 213 4.09 2.56 21.96
N ASP A 214 2.88 2.96 22.30
CA ASP A 214 1.89 2.12 22.98
C ASP A 214 0.50 2.19 22.37
N GLY A 215 0.42 2.69 21.13
CA GLY A 215 -0.84 2.90 20.42
C GLY A 215 -1.59 4.16 20.85
N ARG A 216 -0.96 5.08 21.61
CA ARG A 216 -1.45 6.44 21.84
C ARG A 216 -0.84 7.39 20.84
N PHE A 217 -1.66 8.33 20.34
CA PHE A 217 -1.28 9.18 19.22
C PHE A 217 -1.39 10.67 19.58
N GLU A 218 -0.53 11.48 18.95
CA GLU A 218 -0.56 12.93 19.03
C GLU A 218 -0.61 13.55 17.64
N ASP A 219 -1.49 14.57 17.46
CA ASP A 219 -1.56 15.31 16.21
C ASP A 219 -0.39 16.31 16.09
N LEU A 220 0.57 15.98 15.24
CA LEU A 220 1.72 16.84 14.94
C LEU A 220 1.68 17.43 13.53
N THR A 221 0.54 17.37 12.83
CA THR A 221 0.38 17.80 11.45
C THR A 221 0.96 19.20 11.18
N ALA A 222 0.61 20.17 12.02
CA ALA A 222 1.05 21.56 11.82
C ALA A 222 2.55 21.77 11.99
N LEU A 223 3.22 20.89 12.72
CA LEU A 223 4.66 20.92 12.94
C LEU A 223 5.41 20.22 11.81
N LEU A 224 4.87 19.10 11.32
CA LEU A 224 5.56 18.17 10.45
C LEU A 224 5.30 18.41 8.95
N MET A 225 4.10 18.88 8.59
CA MET A 225 3.71 19.02 7.18
C MET A 225 3.90 20.44 6.66
N PRO A 226 4.44 20.61 5.43
CA PRO A 226 4.42 21.88 4.74
C PRO A 226 2.99 22.28 4.31
N SER A 227 2.79 23.54 3.94
CA SER A 227 1.54 23.98 3.31
C SER A 227 1.42 23.38 1.92
N LEU A 228 0.39 22.57 1.66
CA LEU A 228 0.17 21.84 0.42
C LEU A 228 -1.07 22.35 -0.33
N PRO A 229 -1.08 22.27 -1.68
CA PRO A 229 -2.29 22.47 -2.46
C PRO A 229 -3.35 21.42 -2.13
N SER A 230 -4.57 21.72 -2.51
CA SER A 230 -5.69 20.76 -2.40
C SER A 230 -5.72 19.80 -3.58
N GLY A 231 -6.32 18.60 -3.38
CA GLY A 231 -6.56 17.61 -4.44
C GLY A 231 -5.72 16.35 -4.37
N ILE A 232 -5.22 16.02 -3.17
CA ILE A 232 -4.49 14.77 -2.93
C ILE A 232 -5.44 13.60 -3.16
N ARG A 233 -4.99 12.63 -3.93
CA ARG A 233 -5.71 11.39 -4.22
C ARG A 233 -5.07 10.18 -3.58
N ASP A 234 -3.74 10.19 -3.55
CA ASP A 234 -2.98 9.06 -3.08
C ASP A 234 -1.64 9.53 -2.51
N ALA A 235 -1.02 8.67 -1.72
CA ALA A 235 0.31 8.88 -1.16
C ALA A 235 1.12 7.60 -1.29
N SER A 236 2.36 7.73 -1.71
CA SER A 236 3.30 6.62 -1.87
C SER A 236 4.59 6.96 -1.15
N PHE A 237 5.23 5.98 -0.53
CA PHE A 237 6.32 6.18 0.42
C PHE A 237 7.55 5.37 0.00
N ALA A 238 8.71 5.98 0.01
CA ALA A 238 10.01 5.35 -0.18
C ALA A 238 11.13 6.25 0.32
N ASP A 239 12.27 5.68 0.67
CA ASP A 239 13.53 6.41 0.71
C ASP A 239 13.97 6.64 -0.74
N TYR A 240 13.79 7.87 -1.26
CA TYR A 240 14.09 8.15 -2.66
C TYR A 240 15.43 8.83 -2.87
N ASP A 241 16.07 9.32 -1.83
CA ASP A 241 17.38 9.96 -1.94
C ASP A 241 18.52 9.17 -1.28
N GLY A 242 18.19 8.00 -0.70
CA GLY A 242 19.15 7.03 -0.17
C GLY A 242 19.68 7.39 1.22
N ASP A 243 18.98 8.24 1.97
CA ASP A 243 19.39 8.65 3.32
C ASP A 243 18.93 7.70 4.44
N GLY A 244 18.14 6.68 4.10
CA GLY A 244 17.61 5.67 5.03
C GLY A 244 16.31 6.07 5.70
N VAL A 245 15.71 7.21 5.32
CA VAL A 245 14.47 7.74 5.87
C VAL A 245 13.35 7.68 4.83
N VAL A 246 12.13 7.43 5.28
CA VAL A 246 10.98 7.32 4.38
C VAL A 246 10.45 8.70 4.00
N ASP A 247 10.39 8.96 2.72
CA ASP A 247 9.87 10.16 2.08
C ASP A 247 8.47 9.95 1.51
N ILE A 248 7.84 11.00 0.99
CA ILE A 248 6.47 10.95 0.47
C ILE A 248 6.38 11.48 -0.97
N PHE A 249 5.73 10.70 -1.83
CA PHE A 249 5.21 11.17 -3.11
C PHE A 249 3.69 11.29 -3.02
N LEU A 250 3.18 12.51 -3.17
CA LEU A 250 1.75 12.80 -3.15
C LEU A 250 1.19 12.89 -4.58
N VAL A 251 0.20 12.08 -4.84
CA VAL A 251 -0.51 12.01 -6.12
C VAL A 251 -1.67 13.00 -6.13
N TYR A 252 -1.72 13.86 -7.16
CA TYR A 252 -2.72 14.91 -7.27
C TYR A 252 -3.70 14.71 -8.41
N SER A 253 -4.96 15.10 -8.14
CA SER A 253 -5.97 15.26 -9.19
C SER A 253 -5.84 16.64 -9.83
N LYS A 254 -5.46 16.72 -11.08
CA LYS A 254 -5.32 17.99 -11.84
C LYS A 254 -4.24 18.89 -11.25
N GLY A 255 -3.03 18.64 -11.62
CA GLY A 255 -1.89 19.45 -11.20
C GLY A 255 -0.61 18.66 -11.16
N GLN A 256 0.42 19.28 -10.59
CA GLN A 256 1.68 18.61 -10.39
C GLN A 256 1.65 17.76 -9.12
N ASN A 257 2.06 16.51 -9.20
CA ASN A 257 2.34 15.67 -8.05
C ASN A 257 3.43 16.28 -7.16
N ARG A 258 3.50 15.93 -5.90
CA ARG A 258 4.44 16.51 -4.93
C ARG A 258 5.41 15.47 -4.40
N LEU A 259 6.66 15.91 -4.26
CA LEU A 259 7.75 15.15 -3.68
C LEU A 259 8.16 15.83 -2.38
N LEU A 260 7.98 15.12 -1.26
CA LEU A 260 8.27 15.63 0.07
C LEU A 260 9.44 14.86 0.67
N LEU A 261 10.50 15.59 1.01
CA LEU A 261 11.67 15.05 1.72
C LEU A 261 11.40 15.03 3.23
N ASN A 262 11.65 13.91 3.88
CA ASN A 262 11.68 13.77 5.32
C ASN A 262 13.08 14.10 5.87
N ASN A 263 13.16 14.74 7.00
CA ASN A 263 14.44 15.09 7.64
C ASN A 263 14.89 14.11 8.73
N GLY A 264 14.29 12.88 8.77
CA GLY A 264 14.63 11.85 9.74
C GLY A 264 13.91 11.94 11.09
N VAL A 265 13.07 12.95 11.30
CA VAL A 265 12.22 13.11 12.49
C VAL A 265 10.77 13.43 12.11
N GLY A 266 10.33 12.91 10.96
CA GLY A 266 8.95 13.05 10.47
C GLY A 266 8.59 14.44 9.93
N ARG A 267 9.54 15.39 9.80
CA ARG A 267 9.26 16.72 9.25
C ARG A 267 9.55 16.79 7.77
N PHE A 268 8.56 17.19 6.99
CA PHE A 268 8.59 17.17 5.54
C PHE A 268 8.85 18.55 4.90
N THR A 269 9.63 18.53 3.82
CA THR A 269 9.92 19.69 2.97
C THR A 269 9.51 19.39 1.54
N ASP A 270 8.75 20.29 0.89
CA ASP A 270 8.35 20.16 -0.53
C ASP A 270 9.54 20.49 -1.45
N LEU A 271 10.12 19.47 -2.08
CA LEU A 271 11.22 19.57 -3.04
C LEU A 271 10.78 19.41 -4.50
N THR A 272 9.49 19.42 -4.77
CA THR A 272 8.93 19.18 -6.11
C THR A 272 9.57 20.05 -7.18
N ALA A 273 9.69 21.36 -6.94
CA ALA A 273 10.18 22.31 -7.95
C ALA A 273 11.68 22.13 -8.27
N SER A 274 12.46 21.60 -7.33
CA SER A 274 13.91 21.41 -7.48
C SER A 274 14.29 20.03 -7.99
N ARG A 275 13.45 19.01 -7.74
CA ARG A 275 13.79 17.60 -7.95
C ARG A 275 12.98 16.93 -9.05
N MET A 276 11.85 17.51 -9.46
CA MET A 276 10.94 16.90 -10.43
C MET A 276 10.75 17.74 -11.67
N PRO A 277 10.53 17.11 -12.85
CA PRO A 277 10.08 17.84 -14.03
C PRO A 277 8.69 18.44 -13.79
N SER A 278 8.41 19.59 -14.40
CA SER A 278 7.08 20.21 -14.34
C SER A 278 6.10 19.41 -15.21
N ILE A 279 5.25 18.59 -14.59
CA ILE A 279 4.24 17.76 -15.24
C ILE A 279 2.89 18.09 -14.62
N LEU A 280 1.95 18.53 -15.47
CA LEU A 280 0.57 18.79 -15.07
C LEU A 280 -0.31 17.68 -15.64
N ASP A 281 -0.84 16.82 -14.81
CA ASP A 281 -1.71 15.72 -15.22
C ASP A 281 -2.84 15.44 -14.21
N ASP A 282 -3.58 14.35 -14.42
CA ASP A 282 -4.65 13.88 -13.52
C ASP A 282 -4.27 12.49 -13.03
N SER A 283 -3.30 12.45 -12.11
CA SER A 283 -2.77 11.21 -11.57
C SER A 283 -3.76 10.53 -10.65
N LEU A 284 -3.76 9.20 -10.68
CA LEU A 284 -4.63 8.37 -9.85
C LEU A 284 -3.87 7.58 -8.80
N HIS A 285 -2.68 7.10 -9.14
CA HIS A 285 -1.83 6.30 -8.26
C HIS A 285 -0.37 6.38 -8.72
N ALA A 286 0.56 6.11 -7.83
CA ALA A 286 1.97 5.92 -8.16
C ALA A 286 2.57 4.89 -7.21
N ASP A 287 3.57 4.16 -7.70
CA ASP A 287 4.28 3.17 -6.92
C ASP A 287 5.77 3.15 -7.25
N TRP A 288 6.61 2.72 -6.27
CA TRP A 288 8.06 2.80 -6.31
C TRP A 288 8.71 1.46 -6.60
N ALA A 289 9.74 1.45 -7.43
CA ALA A 289 10.70 0.36 -7.56
C ALA A 289 11.97 0.81 -8.27
N ASP A 290 13.07 0.09 -8.07
CA ASP A 290 14.29 0.23 -8.85
C ASP A 290 14.13 -0.53 -10.19
N PHE A 291 13.73 0.18 -11.26
CA PHE A 291 13.44 -0.43 -12.55
C PHE A 291 14.67 -0.65 -13.40
N ASP A 292 15.75 0.08 -13.18
CA ASP A 292 16.98 -0.07 -13.95
C ASP A 292 18.13 -0.75 -13.19
N GLN A 293 17.91 -1.04 -11.92
CA GLN A 293 18.84 -1.74 -11.04
C GLN A 293 20.10 -0.90 -10.73
N ASP A 294 19.95 0.40 -10.61
CA ASP A 294 21.02 1.31 -10.20
C ASP A 294 21.06 1.56 -8.69
N GLY A 295 20.08 1.05 -7.95
CA GLY A 295 19.96 1.14 -6.48
C GLY A 295 19.08 2.28 -6.00
N ASP A 296 18.59 3.15 -6.89
CA ASP A 296 17.72 4.26 -6.56
C ASP A 296 16.25 3.94 -6.88
N ASN A 297 15.31 4.36 -6.04
CA ASN A 297 13.89 4.13 -6.28
C ASN A 297 13.33 5.06 -7.35
N ASP A 298 12.74 4.46 -8.38
CA ASP A 298 11.98 5.11 -9.44
C ASP A 298 10.47 5.05 -9.17
N LEU A 299 9.68 5.79 -9.94
CA LEU A 299 8.21 5.79 -9.85
C LEU A 299 7.54 5.34 -11.15
N LEU A 300 6.51 4.52 -11.03
CA LEU A 300 5.50 4.34 -12.09
C LEU A 300 4.24 5.12 -11.73
N VAL A 301 3.90 6.13 -12.53
CA VAL A 301 2.74 6.98 -12.34
C VAL A 301 1.63 6.61 -13.31
N VAL A 302 0.43 6.35 -12.80
CA VAL A 302 -0.75 6.04 -13.60
C VAL A 302 -1.80 7.14 -13.53
N ASN A 303 -2.40 7.44 -14.69
CA ASN A 303 -3.20 8.61 -14.89
C ASN A 303 -4.58 8.32 -15.48
N ARG A 304 -5.53 9.20 -15.19
CA ARG A 304 -6.76 9.32 -15.96
C ARG A 304 -6.46 10.00 -17.29
N SER A 305 -6.93 9.42 -18.41
CA SER A 305 -6.72 10.02 -19.74
C SER A 305 -7.30 11.43 -19.83
N ILE A 306 -6.45 12.40 -20.19
CA ILE A 306 -6.82 13.82 -20.23
C ILE A 306 -7.12 14.30 -21.66
N LYS A 307 -7.37 13.43 -22.62
CA LYS A 307 -7.59 13.81 -24.06
C LYS A 307 -8.52 15.01 -24.32
N LYS A 308 -9.19 15.55 -23.29
CA LYS A 308 -10.14 16.68 -23.45
C LYS A 308 -9.83 17.94 -22.62
N ILE A 309 -8.83 17.95 -21.71
CA ILE A 309 -8.70 19.08 -20.76
C ILE A 309 -7.63 20.10 -21.15
N TYR A 310 -6.54 19.67 -21.78
CA TYR A 310 -5.45 20.59 -22.12
C TYR A 310 -4.96 20.38 -23.57
N ARG A 311 -5.20 21.38 -24.45
CA ARG A 311 -4.58 21.44 -25.77
C ARG A 311 -3.06 21.55 -25.59
N GLY A 312 -2.32 20.53 -26.05
CA GLY A 312 -0.85 20.56 -26.10
C GLY A 312 -0.10 19.55 -25.26
N TYR A 313 -0.78 18.65 -24.52
CA TYR A 313 -0.10 17.60 -23.77
C TYR A 313 0.05 16.32 -24.59
N PRO A 314 1.20 15.61 -24.44
CA PRO A 314 1.46 14.38 -25.18
C PRO A 314 0.43 13.28 -24.85
N GLU A 315 0.24 12.38 -25.80
CA GLU A 315 -0.75 11.29 -25.76
C GLU A 315 -0.48 10.21 -24.67
N GLU A 316 0.59 10.35 -23.90
CA GLU A 316 1.01 9.38 -22.91
C GLU A 316 0.24 9.54 -21.61
N THR A 317 -0.52 8.51 -21.29
CA THR A 317 -1.39 8.49 -20.12
C THR A 317 -0.61 8.07 -18.86
N ASN A 318 0.29 7.10 -18.98
CA ASN A 318 1.08 6.55 -17.89
C ASN A 318 2.57 6.72 -18.21
N TYR A 319 3.40 6.93 -17.19
CA TYR A 319 4.83 7.17 -17.41
C TYR A 319 5.64 6.79 -16.19
N PHE A 320 6.94 6.62 -16.37
CA PHE A 320 7.91 6.51 -15.29
C PHE A 320 8.51 7.88 -14.96
N LEU A 321 8.86 8.05 -13.69
CA LEU A 321 9.82 9.05 -13.24
C LEU A 321 11.09 8.29 -12.84
N GLU A 322 12.13 8.39 -13.66
CA GLU A 322 13.44 7.80 -13.40
C GLU A 322 14.19 8.67 -12.41
N ASN A 323 14.62 8.11 -11.29
CA ASN A 323 15.56 8.74 -10.39
C ASN A 323 16.96 8.70 -11.01
N THR A 324 17.60 9.81 -11.15
CA THR A 324 18.93 9.92 -11.76
C THR A 324 20.03 10.11 -10.73
N GLY A 325 19.76 9.71 -9.50
CA GLY A 325 20.62 9.81 -8.34
C GLY A 325 20.26 10.92 -7.38
N GLY A 326 20.23 10.59 -6.08
CA GLY A 326 19.97 11.50 -4.99
C GLY A 326 18.61 12.21 -5.07
N GLY A 327 17.59 11.50 -5.56
CA GLY A 327 16.22 12.01 -5.63
C GLY A 327 15.94 13.03 -6.72
N ASN A 328 16.72 13.04 -7.81
CA ASN A 328 16.46 13.90 -8.98
C ASN A 328 15.75 13.12 -10.06
N PHE A 329 14.56 13.55 -10.44
CA PHE A 329 13.69 12.81 -11.35
C PHE A 329 13.63 13.39 -12.76
N LYS A 330 13.60 12.50 -13.75
CA LYS A 330 13.24 12.82 -15.13
C LYS A 330 12.10 11.94 -15.62
N LYS A 331 11.24 12.50 -16.48
CA LYS A 331 10.16 11.72 -17.09
C LYS A 331 10.73 10.76 -18.13
N ARG A 332 10.31 9.48 -18.02
CA ARG A 332 10.61 8.43 -18.99
C ARG A 332 9.31 7.82 -19.51
N SER A 333 9.18 7.77 -20.82
CA SER A 333 8.08 7.12 -21.51
C SER A 333 8.46 5.72 -21.93
N HIS A 334 7.52 4.79 -21.87
CA HIS A 334 7.78 3.41 -22.31
C HIS A 334 6.59 2.84 -23.09
N LYS A 335 6.86 2.28 -24.27
CA LYS A 335 5.84 1.76 -25.20
C LYS A 335 4.99 0.60 -24.63
N ILE A 336 5.52 -0.12 -23.63
CA ILE A 336 4.80 -1.24 -23.00
C ILE A 336 3.65 -0.78 -22.10
N LEU A 337 3.71 0.45 -21.58
CA LEU A 337 2.67 0.97 -20.72
C LEU A 337 1.34 1.10 -21.45
N PRO A 338 0.22 0.74 -20.82
CA PRO A 338 -1.09 0.92 -21.42
C PRO A 338 -1.34 2.37 -21.84
N HIS A 339 -1.70 2.59 -23.10
CA HIS A 339 -2.04 3.92 -23.65
C HIS A 339 -3.45 4.41 -23.29
N PHE A 340 -4.12 3.75 -22.35
CA PHE A 340 -5.44 4.08 -21.85
C PHE A 340 -5.42 4.26 -20.35
N PRO A 341 -6.46 4.86 -19.74
CA PRO A 341 -6.52 5.16 -18.33
C PRO A 341 -6.26 3.93 -17.46
N ALA A 342 -5.38 4.09 -16.51
CA ALA A 342 -5.17 3.13 -15.43
C ALA A 342 -5.58 3.75 -14.10
N SER A 343 -6.19 2.96 -13.24
CA SER A 343 -6.68 3.41 -11.94
C SER A 343 -5.69 3.17 -10.81
N LYS A 344 -4.95 2.07 -10.88
CA LYS A 344 -3.93 1.69 -9.92
C LYS A 344 -2.80 0.91 -10.57
N VAL A 345 -1.65 0.94 -9.95
CA VAL A 345 -0.51 0.07 -10.20
C VAL A 345 -0.08 -0.57 -8.90
N TYR A 346 0.37 -1.80 -8.96
CA TYR A 346 1.00 -2.51 -7.84
C TYR A 346 2.28 -3.13 -8.36
N LEU A 347 3.37 -2.88 -7.67
CA LEU A 347 4.68 -3.41 -7.99
C LEU A 347 5.00 -4.59 -7.05
N LEU A 348 5.47 -5.68 -7.59
CA LEU A 348 5.80 -6.89 -6.84
C LEU A 348 6.80 -7.73 -7.64
N ASP A 349 7.51 -8.62 -6.95
CA ASP A 349 8.19 -9.74 -7.61
C ASP A 349 7.20 -10.91 -7.72
N GLY A 350 6.50 -10.97 -8.84
CA GLY A 350 5.47 -11.99 -9.04
C GLY A 350 6.03 -13.33 -9.53
N ASN A 351 7.32 -13.43 -9.81
CA ASN A 351 7.94 -14.62 -10.36
C ASN A 351 9.17 -15.11 -9.59
N GLY A 352 9.60 -14.41 -8.54
CA GLY A 352 10.73 -14.78 -7.71
C GLY A 352 12.10 -14.48 -8.31
N ASP A 353 12.18 -13.59 -9.34
CA ASP A 353 13.44 -13.24 -10.00
C ASP A 353 14.09 -11.98 -9.41
N THR A 354 13.51 -11.40 -8.37
CA THR A 354 13.92 -10.16 -7.68
C THR A 354 13.77 -8.88 -8.49
N LEU A 355 13.15 -8.94 -9.67
CA LEU A 355 12.90 -7.77 -10.50
C LEU A 355 11.45 -7.28 -10.27
N PRO A 356 11.22 -5.96 -10.34
CA PRO A 356 9.87 -5.44 -10.17
C PRO A 356 8.98 -5.76 -11.37
N ASP A 357 7.92 -6.51 -11.12
CA ASP A 357 6.80 -6.70 -12.03
C ASP A 357 5.70 -5.67 -11.73
N ALA A 358 4.86 -5.36 -12.71
CA ALA A 358 3.76 -4.41 -12.51
C ALA A 358 2.40 -5.03 -12.84
N LEU A 359 1.48 -4.97 -11.86
CA LEU A 359 0.05 -5.21 -12.06
C LEU A 359 -0.65 -3.87 -12.23
N ILE A 360 -1.18 -3.61 -13.43
CA ILE A 360 -1.81 -2.34 -13.77
C ILE A 360 -3.32 -2.54 -13.95
N LEU A 361 -4.12 -1.90 -13.11
CA LEU A 361 -5.57 -1.92 -13.18
C LEU A 361 -6.06 -0.86 -14.16
N THR A 362 -6.84 -1.29 -15.14
CA THR A 362 -7.35 -0.41 -16.19
C THR A 362 -8.83 -0.65 -16.43
N SER A 363 -9.47 0.25 -17.17
CA SER A 363 -10.87 0.06 -17.61
C SER A 363 -11.08 -1.15 -18.54
N LYS A 364 -10.00 -1.73 -19.09
CA LYS A 364 -10.06 -2.93 -19.97
C LYS A 364 -9.69 -4.23 -19.25
N GLY A 365 -9.27 -4.16 -17.99
CA GLY A 365 -8.84 -5.29 -17.18
C GLY A 365 -7.49 -5.06 -16.54
N VAL A 366 -6.93 -6.13 -15.98
CA VAL A 366 -5.62 -6.13 -15.34
C VAL A 366 -4.53 -6.51 -16.34
N TYR A 367 -3.46 -5.75 -16.35
CA TYR A 367 -2.23 -6.05 -17.12
C TYR A 367 -1.14 -6.53 -16.15
N TYR A 368 -0.43 -7.57 -16.55
CA TYR A 368 0.77 -8.03 -15.87
C TYR A 368 1.96 -7.79 -16.78
N LEU A 369 2.80 -6.84 -16.39
CA LEU A 369 4.05 -6.53 -17.07
C LEU A 369 5.19 -7.12 -16.25
N GLN A 370 5.85 -8.13 -16.80
CA GLN A 370 7.01 -8.74 -16.18
C GLN A 370 8.24 -7.87 -16.41
N GLY A 371 8.91 -7.47 -15.35
CA GLY A 371 10.19 -6.80 -15.38
C GLY A 371 11.31 -7.76 -15.82
N ARG A 372 12.30 -7.21 -16.54
CA ARG A 372 13.52 -7.92 -16.97
C ARG A 372 14.77 -7.12 -16.61
N GLY A 373 14.60 -6.08 -15.80
CA GLY A 373 15.64 -5.14 -15.43
C GLY A 373 15.99 -4.15 -16.55
N ARG A 374 16.67 -3.06 -16.18
CA ARG A 374 17.15 -2.03 -17.13
C ARG A 374 16.07 -1.46 -18.04
N TRP A 375 14.89 -1.21 -17.45
CA TRP A 375 13.70 -0.70 -18.18
C TRP A 375 13.15 -1.65 -19.25
N ASP A 376 13.51 -2.94 -19.24
CA ASP A 376 12.92 -3.93 -20.15
C ASP A 376 11.75 -4.64 -19.49
N PHE A 377 10.63 -4.77 -20.22
CA PHE A 377 9.40 -5.38 -19.76
C PHE A 377 8.76 -6.24 -20.86
N SER A 378 8.04 -7.28 -20.45
CA SER A 378 7.19 -8.07 -21.34
C SER A 378 5.75 -8.13 -20.83
N ASP A 379 4.77 -8.04 -21.74
CA ASP A 379 3.36 -8.27 -21.40
C ASP A 379 3.10 -9.77 -21.28
N GLU A 380 2.99 -10.23 -20.03
CA GLU A 380 2.72 -11.62 -19.68
C GLU A 380 1.27 -11.85 -19.19
N THR A 381 0.41 -10.86 -19.38
CA THR A 381 -0.98 -10.86 -18.89
C THR A 381 -1.71 -12.16 -19.19
N ARG A 382 -1.67 -12.61 -20.44
CA ARG A 382 -2.40 -13.82 -20.87
C ARG A 382 -1.84 -15.10 -20.29
N ARG A 383 -0.56 -15.13 -20.00
CA ARG A 383 0.14 -16.31 -19.50
C ARG A 383 0.05 -16.40 -17.97
N ARG A 384 0.16 -15.27 -17.29
CA ARG A 384 0.27 -15.19 -15.83
C ARG A 384 -1.08 -15.08 -15.12
N LEU A 385 -2.04 -14.36 -15.69
CA LEU A 385 -3.30 -14.09 -15.03
C LEU A 385 -4.43 -14.99 -15.54
N PRO A 386 -5.34 -15.43 -14.65
CA PRO A 386 -6.64 -15.97 -15.05
C PRO A 386 -7.37 -14.96 -15.96
N ARG A 387 -8.37 -15.41 -16.73
CA ARG A 387 -9.16 -14.49 -17.56
C ARG A 387 -9.64 -13.33 -16.69
N SER A 388 -9.03 -12.16 -16.89
CA SER A 388 -9.18 -11.03 -16.03
C SER A 388 -10.55 -10.38 -16.19
N ARG A 389 -11.14 -10.05 -15.05
CA ARG A 389 -12.28 -9.12 -14.97
C ARG A 389 -11.75 -7.72 -14.64
N GLN A 390 -12.62 -6.74 -14.68
CA GLN A 390 -12.30 -5.42 -14.17
C GLN A 390 -12.36 -5.46 -12.64
N PHE A 391 -11.28 -5.02 -12.00
CA PHE A 391 -11.19 -4.83 -10.57
C PHE A 391 -10.87 -3.38 -10.25
N ASP A 392 -11.34 -2.93 -9.09
CA ASP A 392 -11.10 -1.57 -8.62
C ASP A 392 -9.85 -1.51 -7.75
N GLN A 393 -9.57 -2.58 -7.01
CA GLN A 393 -8.45 -2.68 -6.07
C GLN A 393 -7.99 -4.13 -5.90
N MET A 394 -6.77 -4.25 -5.36
CA MET A 394 -6.15 -5.52 -4.99
C MET A 394 -5.39 -5.36 -3.67
N THR A 395 -5.15 -6.48 -3.00
CA THR A 395 -4.21 -6.59 -1.88
C THR A 395 -3.47 -7.92 -1.98
N PHE A 396 -2.29 -7.99 -1.38
CA PHE A 396 -1.34 -9.08 -1.54
C PHE A 396 -0.97 -9.69 -0.20
N GLY A 397 -0.75 -11.01 -0.16
CA GLY A 397 -0.27 -11.73 1.01
C GLY A 397 0.06 -13.17 0.66
N ASP A 398 0.99 -13.78 1.36
CA ASP A 398 1.30 -15.20 1.23
C ASP A 398 0.24 -16.01 2.00
N ILE A 399 -0.74 -16.55 1.28
CA ILE A 399 -1.91 -17.24 1.86
C ILE A 399 -1.61 -18.70 2.16
N ASP A 400 -0.80 -19.35 1.33
CA ASP A 400 -0.54 -20.79 1.44
C ASP A 400 0.89 -21.11 1.90
N ARG A 401 1.69 -20.12 2.25
CA ARG A 401 3.05 -20.20 2.80
C ARG A 401 4.07 -20.77 1.82
N ASP A 402 3.91 -20.48 0.57
CA ASP A 402 4.87 -20.85 -0.45
C ASP A 402 5.93 -19.77 -0.73
N GLN A 403 5.89 -18.67 0.02
CA GLN A 403 6.76 -17.48 -0.07
C GLN A 403 6.50 -16.59 -1.29
N PHE A 404 5.48 -16.87 -2.08
CA PHE A 404 5.04 -15.99 -3.16
C PHE A 404 3.80 -15.22 -2.76
N LEU A 405 3.71 -13.97 -3.21
CA LEU A 405 2.54 -13.15 -2.92
C LEU A 405 1.34 -13.62 -3.75
N ASP A 406 0.30 -14.02 -3.05
CA ASP A 406 -1.02 -14.25 -3.58
C ASP A 406 -1.82 -12.96 -3.64
N LEU A 407 -2.93 -12.98 -4.33
CA LEU A 407 -3.66 -11.78 -4.67
C LEU A 407 -5.16 -11.94 -4.33
N PHE A 408 -5.69 -10.97 -3.61
CA PHE A 408 -7.13 -10.76 -3.48
C PHE A 408 -7.54 -9.50 -4.23
N ALA A 409 -8.37 -9.65 -5.26
CA ALA A 409 -8.87 -8.56 -6.10
C ALA A 409 -10.36 -8.38 -5.93
N TRP A 410 -10.84 -7.13 -5.94
CA TRP A 410 -12.29 -6.85 -5.84
C TRP A 410 -12.72 -5.68 -6.69
N SER A 411 -14.01 -5.68 -6.98
CA SER A 411 -14.78 -4.56 -7.52
C SER A 411 -16.08 -4.44 -6.74
N GLY A 412 -16.89 -3.41 -7.01
CA GLY A 412 -18.18 -3.24 -6.34
C GLY A 412 -19.15 -4.43 -6.47
N GLN A 413 -18.89 -5.39 -7.35
CA GLN A 413 -19.80 -6.50 -7.67
C GLN A 413 -19.16 -7.89 -7.56
N SER A 414 -17.85 -7.99 -7.50
CA SER A 414 -17.16 -9.29 -7.49
C SER A 414 -15.83 -9.21 -6.78
N SER A 415 -15.44 -10.32 -6.17
CA SER A 415 -14.10 -10.51 -5.60
C SER A 415 -13.50 -11.82 -6.11
N ARG A 416 -12.18 -11.89 -6.16
CA ARG A 416 -11.42 -13.07 -6.57
C ARG A 416 -10.20 -13.24 -5.68
N LEU A 417 -9.93 -14.50 -5.35
CA LEU A 417 -8.68 -14.92 -4.72
C LEU A 417 -7.86 -15.69 -5.77
N TRP A 418 -6.64 -15.26 -6.00
CA TRP A 418 -5.72 -15.89 -6.93
C TRP A 418 -4.44 -16.28 -6.19
N LEU A 419 -4.11 -17.57 -6.24
CA LEU A 419 -2.85 -18.08 -5.70
C LEU A 419 -1.77 -18.06 -6.77
N ASN A 420 -0.61 -17.55 -6.43
CA ASN A 420 0.56 -17.48 -7.30
C ASN A 420 1.35 -18.78 -7.15
N ARG A 421 1.31 -19.65 -8.14
CA ARG A 421 1.87 -21.00 -8.06
C ARG A 421 2.66 -21.40 -9.28
N PHE A 422 3.61 -22.30 -9.08
CA PHE A 422 4.25 -23.02 -10.17
C PHE A 422 3.33 -24.10 -10.73
N ASP A 423 3.45 -24.36 -12.07
CA ASP A 423 2.81 -25.50 -12.73
C ASP A 423 3.54 -26.79 -12.47
#